data_1ddf4ad4c2754ff86bd55c0f48c1ad55
#
_entry.id   1ddf4ad4c2754ff86bd55c0f48c1ad55
#
_cell.length_a   1.000
_cell.length_b   1.000
_cell.length_c   1.000
_cell.angle_alpha   90.00
_cell.angle_beta   90.00
_cell.angle_gamma   90.00
#
_symmetry.space_group_name_H-M   'P 1'
#
loop_
_entity.id
_entity.type
_entity.pdbx_description
1 polymer ?
#
loop_
_entity_poly.entity_id
_entity_poly.type
_entity_poly.pdbx_seq_one_letter_code
_entity_poly.pdbx_strand_id
1 'polypeptide(L)'
;PDGTMRAYTFPLQKYFSNNTASHVRDYNRFVNRNTVNAYTTYNLYLDQEKEHAFKFMAGMNAVTSKSRWIQGQKNDLIDLENPQFPLATGDQFISGDRFWEGQMGFFGRVNYNFADRYLLEGNIRRDGSSKFPSHLRWEWFPSFSAGWVFSNEAFMESISKVFSFGKLRASWGSIGDQTVPNTLYKSILSDGDSNWLGVESSKRKYYGTPSIIDYDISWQRIETLDFGVDLRFFKNELGLTFDWFQRYTKDMIIPGESLPVTLGTGAPQGNYGDLRTRGWELSLDYRHRFENGLGINMTAMISDSYTDITKGADHLIPWENRSVYNSYSTGRRYGDIYGLVTDRLFQKDDFVYDTDGNLVKTNVIYKGTLRKTNQQSTKYPVYQVHYENGDKLMFAPGDVKFVDLDHDGYITPGAATNGDHGDLTVIGNSTPRYEYSFRLGLDYKGFDFSIFCQGIGKRKIWGSGQLAIPGFFAKEGAMPKTFATEYWTPERTDAFYPRAWDLGGSNSGFGMQVQSKYLLNMAYLRIKNINMGYSLPKNLLSSLYLTKARVYLSLENFFTFDKLRGLPIDP
;
A
#
# COMPACT_ATOMS: atom_id res chain seq x y z
N PRO A 1 -8.22 -50.17 -24.06
CA PRO A 1 -8.37 -49.38 -22.85
C PRO A 1 -9.79 -49.56 -22.36
N ASP A 2 -9.94 -50.45 -21.35
CA ASP A 2 -11.21 -50.70 -20.69
C ASP A 2 -11.47 -49.52 -19.74
N GLY A 3 -12.60 -48.87 -19.86
CA GLY A 3 -12.98 -47.67 -19.11
C GLY A 3 -13.27 -47.91 -17.63
N THR A 4 -12.51 -48.77 -16.96
CA THR A 4 -12.63 -48.98 -15.50
C THR A 4 -11.85 -47.93 -14.75
N MET A 5 -12.57 -46.97 -14.13
CA MET A 5 -12.02 -46.07 -13.11
C MET A 5 -11.52 -46.91 -11.93
N ARG A 6 -10.21 -47.05 -11.80
CA ARG A 6 -9.60 -47.60 -10.58
C ARG A 6 -9.59 -46.50 -9.53
N ALA A 7 -10.39 -46.64 -8.50
CA ALA A 7 -10.29 -45.82 -7.29
C ALA A 7 -8.97 -46.17 -6.58
N TYR A 8 -7.99 -45.29 -6.67
CA TYR A 8 -6.77 -45.39 -5.87
C TYR A 8 -7.10 -44.86 -4.47
N THR A 9 -7.22 -45.74 -3.52
CA THR A 9 -7.18 -45.37 -2.10
C THR A 9 -5.73 -45.12 -1.71
N PHE A 10 -5.33 -43.86 -1.63
CA PHE A 10 -4.06 -43.52 -1.02
C PHE A 10 -4.22 -43.58 0.50
N PRO A 11 -3.35 -44.29 1.25
CA PRO A 11 -3.33 -44.15 2.69
C PRO A 11 -3.07 -42.68 3.03
N LEU A 12 -3.87 -42.10 3.92
CA LEU A 12 -3.63 -40.76 4.45
C LEU A 12 -2.25 -40.72 5.10
N GLN A 13 -1.24 -40.28 4.36
CA GLN A 13 0.06 -39.93 4.92
C GLN A 13 -0.03 -38.48 5.38
N LYS A 14 0.21 -38.23 6.66
CA LYS A 14 0.46 -36.88 7.15
C LYS A 14 1.79 -36.40 6.55
N TYR A 15 1.71 -35.65 5.46
CA TYR A 15 2.85 -34.87 4.99
C TYR A 15 2.95 -33.62 5.84
N PHE A 16 3.98 -33.53 6.65
CA PHE A 16 4.42 -32.24 7.17
C PHE A 16 5.04 -31.50 5.99
N SER A 17 4.39 -30.46 5.50
CA SER A 17 4.80 -29.69 4.31
C SER A 17 6.04 -28.82 4.52
N ASN A 18 6.62 -28.80 5.72
CA ASN A 18 7.84 -28.08 6.04
C ASN A 18 8.95 -29.04 6.42
N ASN A 19 10.00 -29.07 5.61
CA ASN A 19 11.29 -29.69 5.93
C ASN A 19 12.05 -28.97 7.08
N THR A 20 11.37 -28.15 7.88
CA THR A 20 11.95 -27.51 9.05
C THR A 20 11.69 -28.40 10.26
N ALA A 21 12.75 -28.81 10.93
CA ALA A 21 12.67 -29.51 12.19
C ALA A 21 11.79 -28.73 13.18
N SER A 22 10.99 -29.45 13.98
CA SER A 22 10.27 -28.83 15.08
C SER A 22 11.25 -28.10 15.98
N HIS A 23 10.89 -26.93 16.49
CA HIS A 23 11.81 -26.16 17.33
C HIS A 23 11.07 -25.35 18.39
N VAL A 24 11.77 -25.09 19.49
CA VAL A 24 11.42 -24.09 20.50
C VAL A 24 12.33 -22.89 20.33
N ARG A 25 11.74 -21.70 20.41
CA ARG A 25 12.45 -20.42 20.29
C ARG A 25 12.02 -19.49 21.40
N ASP A 26 12.99 -18.87 22.06
CA ASP A 26 12.76 -17.77 22.98
C ASP A 26 13.48 -16.52 22.46
N TYR A 27 12.73 -15.42 22.40
CA TYR A 27 13.19 -14.13 21.90
C TYR A 27 12.97 -13.06 22.97
N ASN A 28 14.05 -12.46 23.43
CA ASN A 28 14.03 -11.38 24.41
C ASN A 28 14.62 -10.11 23.82
N ARG A 29 13.83 -9.02 23.87
CA ARG A 29 14.27 -7.71 23.42
C ARG A 29 14.15 -6.68 24.55
N PHE A 30 15.24 -5.96 24.77
CA PHE A 30 15.31 -4.86 25.72
C PHE A 30 15.47 -3.56 24.96
N VAL A 31 14.59 -2.60 25.21
CA VAL A 31 14.65 -1.27 24.62
C VAL A 31 14.69 -0.24 25.76
N ASN A 32 15.72 0.61 25.74
CA ASN A 32 15.81 1.76 26.61
C ASN A 32 15.74 3.01 25.76
N ARG A 33 14.67 3.79 25.93
CA ARG A 33 14.44 5.05 25.23
C ARG A 33 14.33 6.17 26.22
N ASN A 34 15.20 7.17 26.08
CA ASN A 34 15.17 8.38 26.87
C ASN A 34 14.76 9.55 25.98
N THR A 35 13.79 10.33 26.45
CA THR A 35 13.33 11.53 25.76
C THR A 35 13.43 12.73 26.71
N VAL A 36 14.08 13.78 26.24
CA VAL A 36 14.21 15.05 26.93
C VAL A 36 13.58 16.14 26.08
N ASN A 37 12.62 16.85 26.64
CA ASN A 37 12.00 18.04 26.04
C ASN A 37 12.17 19.21 26.99
N ALA A 38 12.73 20.30 26.51
CA ALA A 38 12.82 21.55 27.23
C ALA A 38 12.38 22.69 26.34
N TYR A 39 11.44 23.47 26.78
CA TYR A 39 10.96 24.62 26.01
C TYR A 39 10.46 25.74 26.95
N THR A 40 10.46 26.94 26.41
CA THR A 40 9.88 28.11 27.06
C THR A 40 8.92 28.81 26.13
N THR A 41 7.94 29.47 26.70
CA THR A 41 6.93 30.24 25.96
C THR A 41 6.81 31.63 26.56
N TYR A 42 6.78 32.65 25.72
CA TYR A 42 6.57 34.03 26.10
C TYR A 42 5.43 34.65 25.32
N ASN A 43 4.45 35.23 26.01
CA ASN A 43 3.33 35.94 25.39
C ASN A 43 3.56 37.45 25.56
N LEU A 44 3.43 38.19 24.47
CA LEU A 44 3.59 39.65 24.43
C LEU A 44 2.35 40.27 23.80
N TYR A 45 1.76 41.23 24.48
CA TYR A 45 0.68 42.08 23.99
C TYR A 45 1.21 43.49 23.86
N LEU A 46 1.05 44.12 22.68
CA LEU A 46 1.57 45.48 22.44
C LEU A 46 0.60 46.59 22.85
N ASP A 47 -0.65 46.20 23.06
CA ASP A 47 -1.74 47.14 23.40
C ASP A 47 -2.60 46.59 24.57
N GLN A 48 -3.38 47.47 25.19
CA GLN A 48 -4.26 47.12 26.31
C GLN A 48 -5.47 46.28 25.86
N GLU A 49 -5.91 46.45 24.65
CA GLU A 49 -7.05 45.69 24.05
C GLU A 49 -6.62 44.32 23.57
N LYS A 50 -5.31 44.03 23.58
CA LYS A 50 -4.70 42.76 23.14
C LYS A 50 -4.94 42.46 21.68
N GLU A 51 -5.16 43.45 20.85
CA GLU A 51 -5.33 43.28 19.42
C GLU A 51 -4.05 42.75 18.75
N HIS A 52 -2.88 43.23 19.20
CA HIS A 52 -1.57 42.77 18.77
C HIS A 52 -0.99 41.74 19.75
N ALA A 53 -1.27 40.46 19.52
CA ALA A 53 -0.82 39.38 20.37
C ALA A 53 0.29 38.57 19.69
N PHE A 54 1.46 38.49 20.36
CA PHE A 54 2.58 37.64 19.93
C PHE A 54 2.76 36.50 20.93
N LYS A 55 3.07 35.32 20.40
CA LYS A 55 3.49 34.18 21.21
C LYS A 55 4.79 33.62 20.66
N PHE A 56 5.85 33.69 21.46
CA PHE A 56 7.16 33.16 21.14
C PHE A 56 7.33 31.82 21.84
N MET A 57 7.94 30.85 21.17
CA MET A 57 8.35 29.59 21.76
C MET A 57 9.75 29.25 21.27
N ALA A 58 10.60 28.79 22.18
CA ALA A 58 11.91 28.25 21.83
C ALA A 58 12.18 27.01 22.68
N GLY A 59 12.82 26.00 22.08
CA GLY A 59 13.09 24.80 22.82
C GLY A 59 14.00 23.81 22.10
N MET A 60 14.23 22.70 22.80
CA MET A 60 14.98 21.57 22.29
C MET A 60 14.28 20.27 22.62
N ASN A 61 14.52 19.29 21.76
CA ASN A 61 14.09 17.90 21.95
C ASN A 61 15.29 16.99 21.71
N ALA A 62 15.51 16.01 22.58
CA ALA A 62 16.53 14.99 22.37
C ALA A 62 15.96 13.61 22.68
N VAL A 63 16.20 12.66 21.79
CA VAL A 63 15.79 11.26 21.94
C VAL A 63 16.98 10.37 21.73
N THR A 64 17.22 9.45 22.67
CA THR A 64 18.18 8.37 22.50
C THR A 64 17.47 7.03 22.68
N SER A 65 17.77 6.07 21.81
CA SER A 65 17.23 4.72 21.90
C SER A 65 18.36 3.71 21.81
N LYS A 66 18.40 2.78 22.76
CA LYS A 66 19.32 1.64 22.76
C LYS A 66 18.48 0.37 22.78
N SER A 67 18.75 -0.52 21.86
CA SER A 67 18.06 -1.79 21.76
C SER A 67 19.07 -2.93 21.76
N ARG A 68 18.73 -3.98 22.48
CA ARG A 68 19.46 -5.25 22.46
C ARG A 68 18.44 -6.37 22.40
N TRP A 69 18.67 -7.34 21.54
CA TRP A 69 17.89 -8.56 21.56
C TRP A 69 18.81 -9.79 21.60
N ILE A 70 18.30 -10.86 22.14
CA ILE A 70 18.89 -12.18 22.14
C ILE A 70 17.81 -13.19 21.83
N GLN A 71 18.14 -14.19 21.03
CA GLN A 71 17.27 -15.30 20.68
C GLN A 71 18.02 -16.60 20.88
N GLY A 72 17.39 -17.53 21.60
CA GLY A 72 17.79 -18.93 21.67
C GLY A 72 16.82 -19.78 20.85
N GLN A 73 17.31 -20.77 20.13
CA GLN A 73 16.51 -21.79 19.46
C GLN A 73 17.12 -23.14 19.64
N LYS A 74 16.29 -24.17 19.84
CA LYS A 74 16.72 -25.57 19.84
C LYS A 74 15.73 -26.41 19.05
N ASN A 75 16.26 -27.26 18.16
CA ASN A 75 15.50 -28.07 17.23
C ASN A 75 15.13 -29.44 17.82
N ASP A 76 14.28 -30.17 17.10
CA ASP A 76 13.85 -31.56 17.35
C ASP A 76 13.19 -31.72 18.72
N LEU A 77 11.97 -31.17 18.84
CA LEU A 77 11.13 -31.31 20.01
C LEU A 77 10.64 -32.76 20.18
N ILE A 78 10.80 -33.31 21.37
CA ILE A 78 10.24 -34.61 21.78
C ILE A 78 8.73 -34.47 21.98
N ASP A 79 8.29 -33.36 22.55
CA ASP A 79 6.89 -33.04 22.82
C ASP A 79 6.48 -31.74 22.12
N LEU A 80 5.52 -31.84 21.21
CA LEU A 80 4.99 -30.71 20.43
C LEU A 80 3.87 -29.95 21.17
N GLU A 81 3.26 -30.59 22.17
CA GLU A 81 2.18 -29.95 22.95
C GLU A 81 2.73 -29.08 24.08
N ASN A 82 3.94 -29.41 24.56
CA ASN A 82 4.63 -28.67 25.61
C ASN A 82 6.07 -28.29 25.17
N PRO A 83 6.25 -27.35 24.26
CA PRO A 83 7.58 -27.01 23.71
C PRO A 83 8.46 -26.31 24.75
N GLN A 84 9.50 -27.01 25.21
CA GLN A 84 10.49 -26.52 26.17
C GLN A 84 11.91 -26.84 25.69
N PHE A 85 12.90 -25.99 26.02
CA PHE A 85 14.31 -26.23 25.68
C PHE A 85 14.85 -27.56 26.17
N PRO A 86 14.55 -28.04 27.41
CA PRO A 86 14.98 -29.36 27.87
C PRO A 86 14.38 -30.52 27.08
N LEU A 87 13.22 -30.32 26.46
CA LEU A 87 12.50 -31.31 25.65
C LEU A 87 12.86 -31.25 24.16
N ALA A 88 13.92 -30.57 23.81
CA ALA A 88 14.47 -30.53 22.44
C ALA A 88 15.84 -31.21 22.42
N THR A 89 16.09 -32.05 21.43
CA THR A 89 17.30 -32.92 21.34
C THR A 89 18.25 -32.51 20.22
N GLY A 90 17.81 -31.69 19.28
CA GLY A 90 18.59 -31.28 18.10
C GLY A 90 19.51 -30.10 18.35
N ASP A 91 19.98 -29.52 17.24
CA ASP A 91 20.95 -28.42 17.25
C ASP A 91 20.39 -27.17 17.96
N GLN A 92 21.30 -26.47 18.63
CA GLN A 92 20.99 -25.22 19.32
C GLN A 92 21.66 -24.04 18.62
N PHE A 93 20.91 -22.95 18.54
CA PHE A 93 21.33 -21.70 17.90
C PHE A 93 21.11 -20.54 18.85
N ILE A 94 22.10 -19.65 18.93
CA ILE A 94 22.01 -18.40 19.67
C ILE A 94 22.35 -17.28 18.70
N SER A 95 21.50 -16.27 18.66
CA SER A 95 21.72 -15.05 17.87
C SER A 95 21.33 -13.82 18.69
N GLY A 96 21.87 -12.68 18.34
CA GLY A 96 21.54 -11.43 19.02
C GLY A 96 22.23 -10.25 18.37
N ASP A 97 21.71 -9.06 18.64
CA ASP A 97 22.27 -7.82 18.12
C ASP A 97 22.03 -6.66 19.07
N ARG A 98 22.77 -5.57 18.87
CA ARG A 98 22.64 -4.31 19.60
C ARG A 98 22.70 -3.17 18.63
N PHE A 99 21.78 -2.24 18.76
CA PHE A 99 21.85 -1.01 18.03
C PHE A 99 21.46 0.20 18.91
N TRP A 100 21.89 1.34 18.51
CA TRP A 100 21.56 2.58 19.15
C TRP A 100 21.33 3.67 18.10
N GLU A 101 20.45 4.58 18.41
CA GLU A 101 20.17 5.77 17.60
C GLU A 101 19.97 6.98 18.52
N GLY A 102 20.28 8.14 17.99
CA GLY A 102 20.07 9.40 18.66
C GLY A 102 19.57 10.44 17.67
N GLN A 103 18.66 11.26 18.15
CA GLN A 103 18.18 12.45 17.43
C GLN A 103 18.09 13.63 18.39
N MET A 104 18.33 14.82 17.87
CA MET A 104 18.25 16.05 18.63
C MET A 104 17.75 17.17 17.72
N GLY A 105 16.85 18.01 18.23
CA GLY A 105 16.32 19.13 17.48
C GLY A 105 16.20 20.38 18.34
N PHE A 106 16.50 21.53 17.73
CA PHE A 106 16.24 22.86 18.28
C PHE A 106 15.14 23.50 17.46
N PHE A 107 14.22 24.19 18.11
CA PHE A 107 13.11 24.83 17.42
C PHE A 107 12.77 26.21 18.00
N GLY A 108 12.27 27.06 17.12
CA GLY A 108 11.69 28.35 17.44
C GLY A 108 10.37 28.55 16.71
N ARG A 109 9.41 29.17 17.35
CA ARG A 109 8.09 29.50 16.79
C ARG A 109 7.70 30.91 17.19
N VAL A 110 7.12 31.63 16.26
CA VAL A 110 6.47 32.92 16.48
C VAL A 110 5.05 32.82 15.91
N ASN A 111 4.06 33.07 16.77
CA ASN A 111 2.68 33.28 16.37
C ASN A 111 2.35 34.77 16.54
N TYR A 112 1.67 35.35 15.58
CA TYR A 112 1.12 36.67 15.61
C TYR A 112 -0.38 36.63 15.31
N ASN A 113 -1.16 37.22 16.16
CA ASN A 113 -2.59 37.42 16.00
C ASN A 113 -2.90 38.89 16.04
N PHE A 114 -3.58 39.40 15.01
CA PHE A 114 -4.10 40.77 14.99
C PHE A 114 -5.62 40.76 15.01
N ALA A 115 -6.20 41.20 16.11
CA ALA A 115 -7.64 41.42 16.33
C ALA A 115 -8.49 40.17 15.99
N ASP A 116 -7.97 38.95 16.17
CA ASP A 116 -8.59 37.69 15.76
C ASP A 116 -9.02 37.63 14.27
N ARG A 117 -8.42 38.48 13.44
CA ARG A 117 -8.65 38.57 11.99
C ARG A 117 -7.50 38.06 11.16
N TYR A 118 -6.28 38.46 11.50
CA TYR A 118 -5.08 38.08 10.77
C TYR A 118 -4.18 37.22 11.64
N LEU A 119 -3.92 36.00 11.22
CA LEU A 119 -3.14 35.01 11.96
C LEU A 119 -1.89 34.68 11.14
N LEU A 120 -0.71 34.84 11.74
CA LEU A 120 0.56 34.47 11.11
C LEU A 120 1.34 33.57 12.05
N GLU A 121 1.94 32.55 11.51
CA GLU A 121 2.85 31.67 12.25
C GLU A 121 4.11 31.39 11.43
N GLY A 122 5.25 31.52 12.08
CA GLY A 122 6.54 31.12 11.54
C GLY A 122 7.21 30.12 12.49
N ASN A 123 7.65 28.99 11.97
CA ASN A 123 8.43 28.00 12.70
C ASN A 123 9.75 27.76 11.99
N ILE A 124 10.79 27.53 12.75
CA ILE A 124 12.07 27.05 12.25
C ILE A 124 12.56 25.94 13.18
N ARG A 125 13.05 24.86 12.57
CA ARG A 125 13.59 23.72 13.29
C ARG A 125 14.91 23.28 12.67
N ARG A 126 15.89 22.96 13.53
CA ARG A 126 17.14 22.34 13.12
C ARG A 126 17.24 20.98 13.79
N ASP A 127 17.20 19.90 12.99
CA ASP A 127 17.23 18.52 13.48
C ASP A 127 18.52 17.82 13.08
N GLY A 128 19.05 17.01 13.99
CA GLY A 128 20.19 16.16 13.78
C GLY A 128 19.87 14.70 14.10
N SER A 129 20.35 13.78 13.26
CA SER A 129 20.15 12.34 13.42
C SER A 129 21.44 11.55 13.27
N SER A 130 21.63 10.55 14.15
CA SER A 130 22.78 9.64 14.07
C SER A 130 22.70 8.67 12.88
N LYS A 131 21.59 8.66 12.14
CA LYS A 131 21.38 7.82 10.96
C LYS A 131 22.10 8.32 9.71
N PHE A 132 22.59 9.55 9.75
CA PHE A 132 23.30 10.21 8.64
C PHE A 132 24.77 10.45 8.96
N PRO A 133 25.64 10.55 7.95
CA PRO A 133 27.04 10.91 8.12
C PRO A 133 27.21 12.22 8.90
N SER A 134 28.34 12.42 9.55
CA SER A 134 28.56 13.57 10.45
C SER A 134 28.41 14.93 9.77
N HIS A 135 28.80 15.04 8.49
CA HIS A 135 28.74 16.28 7.69
C HIS A 135 27.32 16.58 7.16
N LEU A 136 26.41 15.59 7.05
CA LEU A 136 25.03 15.73 6.57
C LEU A 136 23.98 15.44 7.66
N ARG A 137 24.42 15.34 8.89
CA ARG A 137 23.58 14.97 10.04
C ARG A 137 22.51 15.99 10.38
N TRP A 138 22.82 17.29 10.23
CA TRP A 138 21.99 18.40 10.65
C TRP A 138 21.33 19.10 9.48
N GLU A 139 20.00 19.29 9.54
CA GLU A 139 19.23 19.95 8.49
C GLU A 139 18.20 20.94 9.09
N TRP A 140 17.81 21.95 8.28
CA TRP A 140 16.85 22.97 8.65
C TRP A 140 15.49 22.71 8.01
N PHE A 141 14.43 22.85 8.82
CA PHE A 141 13.05 22.64 8.42
C PHE A 141 12.20 23.86 8.81
N PRO A 142 12.07 24.86 7.93
CA PRO A 142 11.19 26.00 8.13
C PRO A 142 9.74 25.67 7.76
N SER A 143 8.79 26.38 8.41
CA SER A 143 7.39 26.39 8.00
C SER A 143 6.73 27.74 8.32
N PHE A 144 5.76 28.12 7.48
CA PHE A 144 4.99 29.36 7.59
C PHE A 144 3.52 29.08 7.35
N SER A 145 2.64 29.77 8.09
CA SER A 145 1.22 29.76 7.82
C SER A 145 0.60 31.14 8.01
N ALA A 146 -0.45 31.39 7.22
CA ALA A 146 -1.26 32.59 7.30
C ALA A 146 -2.74 32.20 7.33
N GLY A 147 -3.52 32.91 8.13
CA GLY A 147 -4.97 32.77 8.20
C GLY A 147 -5.63 34.14 8.20
N TRP A 148 -6.69 34.26 7.42
CA TRP A 148 -7.54 35.44 7.42
C TRP A 148 -8.97 35.06 7.79
N VAL A 149 -9.42 35.51 8.95
CA VAL A 149 -10.79 35.33 9.43
C VAL A 149 -11.62 36.48 8.87
N PHE A 150 -11.96 36.37 7.59
CA PHE A 150 -12.66 37.44 6.88
C PHE A 150 -14.09 37.68 7.40
N SER A 151 -14.69 36.70 8.09
CA SER A 151 -15.97 36.88 8.77
C SER A 151 -15.96 37.94 9.86
N ASN A 152 -14.77 38.26 10.41
CA ASN A 152 -14.61 39.29 11.45
C ASN A 152 -14.38 40.68 10.85
N GLU A 153 -14.43 40.85 9.54
CA GLU A 153 -14.32 42.15 8.87
C GLU A 153 -15.67 42.88 8.81
N ALA A 154 -15.62 44.18 8.88
CA ALA A 154 -16.81 45.04 8.93
C ALA A 154 -17.75 44.82 7.72
N PHE A 155 -17.20 44.52 6.53
CA PHE A 155 -18.02 44.28 5.33
C PHE A 155 -18.87 43.00 5.40
N MET A 156 -18.54 42.05 6.29
CA MET A 156 -19.27 40.80 6.50
C MET A 156 -20.44 40.95 7.48
N GLU A 157 -20.51 42.04 8.23
CA GLU A 157 -21.51 42.23 9.28
C GLU A 157 -22.95 42.13 8.75
N SER A 158 -23.19 42.64 7.55
CA SER A 158 -24.53 42.66 6.92
C SER A 158 -25.08 41.26 6.60
N ILE A 159 -24.22 40.26 6.39
CA ILE A 159 -24.57 38.86 6.06
C ILE A 159 -24.35 37.88 7.21
N SER A 160 -23.96 38.36 8.40
CA SER A 160 -23.64 37.53 9.57
C SER A 160 -24.79 36.61 10.04
N LYS A 161 -26.05 36.96 9.71
CA LYS A 161 -27.21 36.11 10.02
C LYS A 161 -27.21 34.77 9.27
N VAL A 162 -26.68 34.75 8.05
CA VAL A 162 -26.58 33.54 7.22
C VAL A 162 -25.19 32.99 7.27
N PHE A 163 -24.18 33.83 7.22
CA PHE A 163 -22.77 33.49 7.17
C PHE A 163 -22.13 33.70 8.55
N SER A 164 -21.93 32.61 9.31
CA SER A 164 -21.53 32.68 10.72
C SER A 164 -20.03 32.76 10.92
N PHE A 165 -19.24 32.15 10.03
CA PHE A 165 -17.79 32.14 10.12
C PHE A 165 -17.16 31.87 8.76
N GLY A 166 -16.05 32.55 8.48
CA GLY A 166 -15.28 32.36 7.28
C GLY A 166 -13.80 32.62 7.51
N LYS A 167 -12.97 31.66 7.16
CA LYS A 167 -11.52 31.73 7.26
C LYS A 167 -10.85 31.20 6.02
N LEU A 168 -9.90 31.95 5.47
CA LEU A 168 -8.95 31.47 4.47
C LEU A 168 -7.64 31.08 5.17
N ARG A 169 -7.04 30.01 4.71
CA ARG A 169 -5.76 29.47 5.22
C ARG A 169 -4.79 29.25 4.06
N ALA A 170 -3.52 29.55 4.32
CA ALA A 170 -2.42 29.18 3.45
C ALA A 170 -1.27 28.72 4.31
N SER A 171 -0.63 27.62 3.97
CA SER A 171 0.56 27.16 4.67
C SER A 171 1.57 26.56 3.71
N TRP A 172 2.83 26.73 4.06
CA TRP A 172 3.95 26.03 3.45
C TRP A 172 4.89 25.57 4.56
N GLY A 173 5.35 24.32 4.48
CA GLY A 173 6.27 23.79 5.47
C GLY A 173 7.14 22.68 4.91
N SER A 174 8.34 22.59 5.49
CA SER A 174 9.30 21.53 5.22
C SER A 174 9.50 20.69 6.48
N ILE A 175 9.51 19.37 6.34
CA ILE A 175 9.85 18.42 7.39
C ILE A 175 10.87 17.41 6.87
N GLY A 176 11.75 16.92 7.76
CA GLY A 176 12.72 15.88 7.46
C GLY A 176 12.20 14.50 7.81
N ASP A 177 12.39 13.56 6.91
CA ASP A 177 12.16 12.13 7.18
C ASP A 177 13.52 11.42 7.34
N GLN A 178 13.63 10.66 8.43
CA GLN A 178 14.78 9.82 8.79
C GLN A 178 14.41 8.34 8.90
N THR A 179 13.34 7.92 8.22
CA THR A 179 12.87 6.53 8.24
C THR A 179 13.78 5.65 7.38
N VAL A 180 15.03 5.53 7.80
CA VAL A 180 16.09 4.79 7.13
C VAL A 180 16.81 3.87 8.12
N PRO A 181 17.41 2.75 7.66
CA PRO A 181 18.27 1.92 8.48
C PRO A 181 19.49 2.70 9.01
N ASN A 182 19.93 2.40 10.24
CA ASN A 182 21.07 3.07 10.90
C ASN A 182 22.44 2.85 10.23
N THR A 183 22.50 1.97 9.24
CA THR A 183 23.76 1.46 8.67
C THR A 183 23.93 1.81 7.20
N LEU A 184 23.02 2.57 6.59
CA LEU A 184 23.06 2.86 5.15
C LEU A 184 24.36 3.55 4.69
N TYR A 185 24.95 4.38 5.54
CA TYR A 185 26.22 5.08 5.24
C TYR A 185 27.47 4.30 5.71
N LYS A 186 27.30 3.01 6.07
CA LYS A 186 28.40 2.16 6.53
C LYS A 186 28.50 0.95 5.62
N SER A 187 29.70 0.72 5.09
CA SER A 187 29.98 -0.51 4.35
C SER A 187 30.01 -1.69 5.32
N ILE A 188 29.23 -2.71 5.04
CA ILE A 188 29.09 -3.90 5.89
C ILE A 188 29.62 -5.10 5.11
N LEU A 189 30.42 -5.91 5.76
CA LEU A 189 30.83 -7.22 5.26
C LEU A 189 29.79 -8.25 5.70
N SER A 190 29.22 -8.95 4.74
CA SER A 190 28.43 -10.17 5.06
C SER A 190 29.38 -11.33 5.38
N ASP A 191 29.02 -12.12 6.37
CA ASP A 191 29.69 -13.40 6.63
C ASP A 191 28.75 -14.57 6.33
N GLY A 192 29.34 -15.70 6.04
CA GLY A 192 28.59 -16.94 5.79
C GLY A 192 29.46 -18.18 5.97
N ASP A 193 28.82 -19.35 5.99
CA ASP A 193 29.50 -20.62 6.03
C ASP A 193 29.77 -21.13 4.62
N SER A 194 31.05 -21.43 4.33
CA SER A 194 31.42 -21.97 3.02
C SER A 194 30.91 -23.40 2.86
N ASN A 195 30.52 -23.77 1.64
CA ASN A 195 30.20 -25.16 1.31
C ASN A 195 31.44 -26.00 0.92
N TRP A 196 32.64 -25.49 1.20
CA TRP A 196 33.86 -26.23 0.93
C TRP A 196 33.98 -27.39 1.91
N LEU A 197 34.30 -28.57 1.38
CA LEU A 197 34.58 -29.77 2.17
C LEU A 197 35.86 -29.51 2.99
N GLY A 198 35.69 -29.27 4.28
CA GLY A 198 36.80 -29.20 5.23
C GLY A 198 37.09 -30.59 5.79
N VAL A 199 38.30 -30.78 6.31
CA VAL A 199 38.77 -32.06 6.92
C VAL A 199 38.06 -32.34 8.26
N GLU A 200 37.37 -31.35 8.82
CA GLU A 200 36.62 -31.45 10.07
C GLU A 200 35.17 -30.97 9.83
N SER A 201 34.25 -31.44 10.63
CA SER A 201 32.80 -31.18 10.55
C SER A 201 32.37 -29.69 10.66
N SER A 202 33.32 -28.76 10.78
CA SER A 202 33.07 -27.32 10.86
C SER A 202 33.23 -26.64 9.50
N LYS A 203 32.18 -25.99 9.04
CA LYS A 203 32.22 -25.13 7.84
C LYS A 203 33.12 -23.93 8.09
N ARG A 204 33.99 -23.61 7.12
CA ARG A 204 34.81 -22.41 7.19
C ARG A 204 33.97 -21.15 6.93
N LYS A 205 34.18 -20.12 7.73
CA LYS A 205 33.61 -18.81 7.50
C LYS A 205 34.23 -18.15 6.27
N TYR A 206 33.38 -17.49 5.46
CA TYR A 206 33.85 -16.58 4.44
C TYR A 206 33.23 -15.19 4.65
N TYR A 207 33.90 -14.19 4.13
CA TYR A 207 33.39 -12.83 4.09
C TYR A 207 33.06 -12.46 2.65
N GLY A 208 31.86 -11.92 2.44
CA GLY A 208 31.41 -11.45 1.12
C GLY A 208 32.07 -10.13 0.71
N THR A 209 31.75 -9.68 -0.49
CA THR A 209 32.17 -8.36 -0.97
C THR A 209 31.52 -7.26 -0.13
N PRO A 210 32.27 -6.22 0.30
CA PRO A 210 31.69 -5.08 1.01
C PRO A 210 30.56 -4.44 0.19
N SER A 211 29.49 -4.05 0.87
CA SER A 211 28.44 -3.28 0.21
C SER A 211 28.96 -1.93 -0.28
N ILE A 212 28.61 -1.55 -1.50
CA ILE A 212 28.84 -0.18 -2.00
C ILE A 212 27.84 0.73 -1.28
N ILE A 213 28.33 1.86 -0.80
CA ILE A 213 27.53 2.87 -0.09
C ILE A 213 27.63 4.22 -0.77
N ASP A 214 26.59 5.02 -0.62
CA ASP A 214 26.63 6.44 -0.94
C ASP A 214 27.09 7.22 0.31
N TYR A 215 28.21 7.96 0.20
CA TYR A 215 28.75 8.75 1.30
C TYR A 215 27.98 10.06 1.53
N ASP A 216 27.16 10.49 0.56
CA ASP A 216 26.40 11.74 0.59
C ASP A 216 24.93 11.53 0.94
N ILE A 217 24.60 10.38 1.53
CA ILE A 217 23.25 10.08 1.95
C ILE A 217 22.78 11.04 3.05
N SER A 218 21.64 11.69 2.84
CA SER A 218 21.12 12.74 3.69
C SER A 218 19.62 12.60 3.95
N TRP A 219 19.05 13.59 4.64
CA TRP A 219 17.64 13.67 4.94
C TRP A 219 16.77 13.66 3.68
N GLN A 220 15.70 12.87 3.73
CA GLN A 220 14.58 13.03 2.80
C GLN A 220 13.77 14.24 3.27
N ARG A 221 13.36 15.11 2.34
CA ARG A 221 12.64 16.34 2.63
C ARG A 221 11.23 16.26 2.09
N ILE A 222 10.25 16.55 2.95
CA ILE A 222 8.85 16.62 2.56
C ILE A 222 8.41 18.07 2.68
N GLU A 223 8.10 18.71 1.55
CA GLU A 223 7.60 20.08 1.45
C GLU A 223 6.12 20.05 1.07
N THR A 224 5.28 20.69 1.86
CA THR A 224 3.85 20.76 1.60
C THR A 224 3.41 22.22 1.47
N LEU A 225 2.71 22.53 0.38
CA LEU A 225 1.95 23.76 0.17
C LEU A 225 0.46 23.40 0.29
N ASP A 226 -0.27 24.17 1.09
CA ASP A 226 -1.67 23.92 1.38
C ASP A 226 -2.46 25.22 1.35
N PHE A 227 -3.66 25.18 0.76
CA PHE A 227 -4.66 26.27 0.76
C PHE A 227 -5.98 25.70 1.24
N GLY A 228 -6.55 26.33 2.25
CA GLY A 228 -7.79 25.88 2.85
C GLY A 228 -8.81 26.99 3.03
N VAL A 229 -10.08 26.62 3.04
CA VAL A 229 -11.20 27.47 3.37
C VAL A 229 -12.13 26.79 4.37
N ASP A 230 -12.45 27.49 5.45
CA ASP A 230 -13.41 27.06 6.47
C ASP A 230 -14.60 28.01 6.44
N LEU A 231 -15.80 27.48 6.23
CA LEU A 231 -17.05 28.24 6.16
C LEU A 231 -18.06 27.64 7.13
N ARG A 232 -18.81 28.53 7.83
CA ARG A 232 -19.92 28.16 8.68
C ARG A 232 -21.13 29.02 8.35
N PHE A 233 -22.30 28.40 8.28
CA PHE A 233 -23.55 29.03 7.92
C PHE A 233 -24.62 28.76 8.97
N PHE A 234 -25.66 29.59 9.02
CA PHE A 234 -26.87 29.41 9.82
C PHE A 234 -26.57 29.18 11.30
N LYS A 235 -25.85 30.10 11.94
CA LYS A 235 -25.40 29.98 13.34
C LYS A 235 -24.59 28.71 13.61
N ASN A 236 -23.71 28.34 12.70
CA ASN A 236 -22.85 27.16 12.71
C ASN A 236 -23.60 25.81 12.51
N GLU A 237 -24.83 25.82 11.99
CA GLU A 237 -25.54 24.57 11.69
C GLU A 237 -24.93 23.82 10.50
N LEU A 238 -24.50 24.55 9.48
CA LEU A 238 -23.83 23.97 8.30
C LEU A 238 -22.37 24.43 8.26
N GLY A 239 -21.48 23.48 8.16
CA GLY A 239 -20.05 23.68 7.98
C GLY A 239 -19.53 23.10 6.68
N LEU A 240 -18.58 23.79 6.06
CA LEU A 240 -17.82 23.37 4.90
C LEU A 240 -16.34 23.65 5.16
N THR A 241 -15.52 22.65 4.96
CA THR A 241 -14.06 22.78 4.93
C THR A 241 -13.55 22.19 3.63
N PHE A 242 -12.76 22.95 2.92
CA PHE A 242 -12.11 22.51 1.69
C PHE A 242 -10.62 22.82 1.78
N ASP A 243 -9.78 21.85 1.46
CA ASP A 243 -8.34 21.98 1.37
C ASP A 243 -7.84 21.47 0.02
N TRP A 244 -6.89 22.20 -0.55
CA TRP A 244 -6.10 21.78 -1.70
C TRP A 244 -4.63 21.80 -1.31
N PHE A 245 -3.91 20.71 -1.59
CA PHE A 245 -2.53 20.60 -1.23
C PHE A 245 -1.65 20.07 -2.37
N GLN A 246 -0.39 20.49 -2.31
CA GLN A 246 0.68 19.91 -3.12
C GLN A 246 1.85 19.59 -2.21
N ARG A 247 2.29 18.33 -2.25
CA ARG A 247 3.40 17.80 -1.46
C ARG A 247 4.51 17.34 -2.38
N TYR A 248 5.71 17.80 -2.13
CA TYR A 248 6.93 17.26 -2.73
C TYR A 248 7.66 16.41 -1.69
N THR A 249 7.99 15.16 -2.04
CA THR A 249 8.95 14.35 -1.31
C THR A 249 10.23 14.37 -2.13
N LYS A 250 11.24 15.08 -1.64
CA LYS A 250 12.52 15.30 -2.31
C LYS A 250 13.60 14.46 -1.67
N ASP A 251 14.60 14.11 -2.45
CA ASP A 251 15.79 13.40 -1.99
C ASP A 251 15.42 12.05 -1.31
N MET A 252 14.41 11.36 -1.86
CA MET A 252 14.01 10.03 -1.39
C MET A 252 15.16 9.04 -1.54
N ILE A 253 15.37 8.26 -0.49
CA ILE A 253 16.36 7.20 -0.49
C ILE A 253 15.79 5.96 -1.16
N ILE A 254 16.23 5.72 -2.38
CA ILE A 254 15.87 4.58 -3.21
C ILE A 254 17.13 3.89 -3.74
N PRO A 255 17.04 2.62 -4.19
CA PRO A 255 18.16 1.98 -4.89
C PRO A 255 18.58 2.78 -6.11
N GLY A 256 19.89 2.88 -6.32
CA GLY A 256 20.47 3.46 -7.53
C GLY A 256 20.28 2.57 -8.75
N GLU A 257 20.88 2.96 -9.87
CA GLU A 257 20.88 2.18 -11.10
C GLU A 257 21.56 0.83 -10.92
N SER A 258 21.06 -0.19 -11.64
CA SER A 258 21.60 -1.55 -11.56
C SER A 258 23.06 -1.58 -11.99
N LEU A 259 23.91 -2.18 -11.16
CA LEU A 259 25.33 -2.35 -11.45
C LEU A 259 25.57 -3.66 -12.22
N PRO A 260 26.65 -3.74 -13.02
CA PRO A 260 27.04 -4.99 -13.67
C PRO A 260 27.24 -6.11 -12.64
N VAL A 261 26.68 -7.29 -12.92
CA VAL A 261 26.76 -8.48 -12.03
C VAL A 261 28.19 -8.87 -11.70
N THR A 262 29.15 -8.55 -12.56
CA THR A 262 30.60 -8.78 -12.37
C THR A 262 31.18 -8.06 -11.15
N LEU A 263 30.51 -7.01 -10.63
CA LEU A 263 30.93 -6.32 -9.41
C LEU A 263 30.63 -7.14 -8.13
N GLY A 264 29.78 -8.14 -8.22
CA GLY A 264 29.45 -9.03 -7.08
C GLY A 264 28.74 -8.34 -5.92
N THR A 265 28.17 -7.15 -6.13
CA THR A 265 27.43 -6.38 -5.12
C THR A 265 26.26 -5.64 -5.76
N GLY A 266 25.22 -5.35 -4.95
CA GLY A 266 24.06 -4.58 -5.40
C GLY A 266 24.32 -3.09 -5.50
N ALA A 267 23.41 -2.36 -6.18
CA ALA A 267 23.45 -0.91 -6.26
C ALA A 267 23.31 -0.27 -4.86
N PRO A 268 24.05 0.82 -4.57
CA PRO A 268 23.88 1.57 -3.33
C PRO A 268 22.51 2.21 -3.28
N GLN A 269 21.96 2.42 -2.07
CA GLN A 269 20.86 3.31 -1.85
C GLN A 269 21.36 4.73 -1.66
N GLY A 270 20.65 5.70 -2.19
CA GLY A 270 20.98 7.12 -2.08
C GLY A 270 19.76 8.01 -2.34
N ASN A 271 19.95 9.32 -2.29
CA ASN A 271 18.90 10.34 -2.47
C ASN A 271 18.55 10.52 -3.96
N TYR A 272 18.02 9.47 -4.60
CA TYR A 272 17.85 9.41 -6.06
C TYR A 272 16.41 9.62 -6.52
N GLY A 273 15.44 9.76 -5.62
CA GLY A 273 14.03 9.83 -5.97
C GLY A 273 13.31 11.09 -5.51
N ASP A 274 12.40 11.60 -6.33
CA ASP A 274 11.47 12.68 -5.96
C ASP A 274 10.04 12.32 -6.36
N LEU A 275 9.09 12.67 -5.50
CA LEU A 275 7.67 12.51 -5.74
C LEU A 275 6.95 13.85 -5.62
N ARG A 276 5.87 13.99 -6.39
CA ARG A 276 4.94 15.10 -6.27
C ARG A 276 3.53 14.58 -6.09
N THR A 277 2.95 14.78 -4.92
CA THR A 277 1.56 14.46 -4.62
C THR A 277 0.70 15.70 -4.70
N ARG A 278 -0.44 15.63 -5.37
CA ARG A 278 -1.48 16.66 -5.42
C ARG A 278 -2.79 16.05 -4.96
N GLY A 279 -3.53 16.80 -4.17
CA GLY A 279 -4.81 16.34 -3.67
C GLY A 279 -5.71 17.46 -3.22
N TRP A 280 -6.94 17.07 -2.92
CA TRP A 280 -7.95 17.95 -2.32
C TRP A 280 -8.81 17.13 -1.36
N GLU A 281 -9.37 17.82 -0.38
CA GLU A 281 -10.25 17.26 0.65
C GLU A 281 -11.46 18.18 0.82
N LEU A 282 -12.64 17.61 0.91
CA LEU A 282 -13.88 18.31 1.17
C LEU A 282 -14.61 17.65 2.32
N SER A 283 -14.95 18.43 3.34
CA SER A 283 -15.77 18.02 4.47
C SER A 283 -16.99 18.90 4.59
N LEU A 284 -18.14 18.28 4.77
CA LEU A 284 -19.42 18.92 5.06
C LEU A 284 -19.94 18.39 6.38
N ASP A 285 -20.35 19.27 7.27
CA ASP A 285 -21.05 18.93 8.48
C ASP A 285 -22.35 19.73 8.62
N TYR A 286 -23.39 19.08 9.05
CA TYR A 286 -24.69 19.69 9.29
C TYR A 286 -25.25 19.22 10.61
N ARG A 287 -25.73 20.16 11.43
CA ARG A 287 -26.38 19.87 12.71
C ARG A 287 -27.55 20.80 12.92
N HIS A 288 -28.73 20.20 13.09
CA HIS A 288 -29.94 20.97 13.36
C HIS A 288 -30.84 20.25 14.39
N ARG A 289 -31.49 21.01 15.21
CA ARG A 289 -32.54 20.52 16.13
C ARG A 289 -33.84 21.24 15.83
N PHE A 290 -34.82 20.50 15.36
CA PHE A 290 -36.16 20.98 15.05
C PHE A 290 -36.95 21.30 16.31
N GLU A 291 -37.95 22.17 16.20
CA GLU A 291 -38.83 22.55 17.32
C GLU A 291 -39.60 21.36 17.92
N ASN A 292 -39.90 20.34 17.13
CA ASN A 292 -40.54 19.09 17.59
C ASN A 292 -39.60 18.18 18.40
N GLY A 293 -38.32 18.60 18.59
CA GLY A 293 -37.30 17.89 19.35
C GLY A 293 -36.47 16.87 18.56
N LEU A 294 -36.72 16.69 17.24
CA LEU A 294 -35.86 15.86 16.38
C LEU A 294 -34.51 16.54 16.17
N GLY A 295 -33.43 15.87 16.55
CA GLY A 295 -32.06 16.26 16.25
C GLY A 295 -31.51 15.49 15.06
N ILE A 296 -30.84 16.21 14.14
CA ILE A 296 -30.14 15.63 13.00
C ILE A 296 -28.69 16.07 13.05
N ASN A 297 -27.74 15.16 12.88
CA ASN A 297 -26.36 15.45 12.62
C ASN A 297 -25.85 14.62 11.42
N MET A 298 -25.20 15.28 10.49
CA MET A 298 -24.65 14.66 9.28
C MET A 298 -23.19 15.11 9.10
N THR A 299 -22.36 14.19 8.65
CA THR A 299 -21.00 14.51 8.19
C THR A 299 -20.74 13.74 6.91
N ALA A 300 -20.28 14.43 5.89
CA ALA A 300 -19.85 13.83 4.64
C ALA A 300 -18.43 14.30 4.32
N MET A 301 -17.57 13.40 3.92
CA MET A 301 -16.20 13.69 3.52
C MET A 301 -15.89 13.01 2.21
N ILE A 302 -15.15 13.68 1.35
CA ILE A 302 -14.58 13.12 0.14
C ILE A 302 -13.20 13.73 -0.10
N SER A 303 -12.25 12.89 -0.47
CA SER A 303 -10.90 13.32 -0.81
C SER A 303 -10.37 12.57 -2.03
N ASP A 304 -9.44 13.17 -2.71
CA ASP A 304 -8.73 12.56 -3.81
C ASP A 304 -7.30 13.05 -3.89
N SER A 305 -6.36 12.15 -4.13
CA SER A 305 -4.96 12.50 -4.34
C SER A 305 -4.28 11.55 -5.30
N TYR A 306 -3.23 12.04 -5.93
CA TYR A 306 -2.37 11.24 -6.79
C TYR A 306 -0.92 11.71 -6.70
N THR A 307 0.00 10.79 -6.94
CA THR A 307 1.43 11.03 -6.82
C THR A 307 2.12 10.74 -8.14
N ASP A 308 2.85 11.71 -8.67
CA ASP A 308 3.69 11.59 -9.83
C ASP A 308 5.16 11.40 -9.37
N ILE A 309 5.89 10.51 -10.03
CA ILE A 309 7.33 10.30 -9.83
C ILE A 309 8.04 11.31 -10.71
N THR A 310 8.67 12.33 -10.09
CA THR A 310 9.34 13.43 -10.80
C THR A 310 10.83 13.20 -11.02
N LYS A 311 11.43 12.35 -10.18
CA LYS A 311 12.79 11.88 -10.30
C LYS A 311 12.87 10.43 -9.82
N GLY A 312 13.61 9.60 -10.51
CA GLY A 312 13.82 8.19 -10.20
C GLY A 312 14.73 7.57 -11.23
N ALA A 313 15.06 6.30 -11.08
CA ALA A 313 15.79 5.56 -12.09
C ALA A 313 14.88 5.20 -13.27
N ASP A 314 15.46 5.01 -14.44
CA ASP A 314 14.75 4.43 -15.58
C ASP A 314 14.76 2.91 -15.43
N HIS A 315 13.91 2.42 -14.55
CA HIS A 315 13.86 1.01 -14.24
C HIS A 315 13.07 0.21 -15.27
N LEU A 316 13.59 -0.97 -15.53
CA LEU A 316 12.86 -2.06 -16.16
C LEU A 316 11.53 -2.29 -15.41
N ILE A 317 10.46 -2.39 -16.15
CA ILE A 317 9.18 -2.84 -15.60
C ILE A 317 9.37 -4.32 -15.23
N PRO A 318 9.16 -4.73 -13.97
CA PRO A 318 9.38 -6.12 -13.58
C PRO A 318 8.31 -7.01 -14.20
N TRP A 319 8.53 -7.49 -15.41
CA TRP A 319 7.66 -8.36 -16.17
C TRP A 319 7.51 -9.75 -15.52
N GLU A 320 8.64 -10.32 -15.08
CA GLU A 320 8.68 -11.70 -14.61
C GLU A 320 8.24 -11.89 -13.16
N ASN A 321 8.39 -10.88 -12.33
CA ASN A 321 8.21 -11.01 -10.87
C ASN A 321 6.81 -10.68 -10.37
N ARG A 322 5.84 -10.31 -11.24
CA ARG A 322 4.47 -9.93 -10.83
C ARG A 322 4.42 -8.82 -9.76
N SER A 323 5.54 -8.19 -9.50
CA SER A 323 5.76 -7.17 -8.48
C SER A 323 5.70 -5.79 -9.15
N VAL A 324 4.51 -5.42 -9.58
CA VAL A 324 4.25 -4.24 -10.44
C VAL A 324 4.32 -2.92 -9.70
N TYR A 325 4.44 -2.94 -8.35
CA TYR A 325 4.14 -1.78 -7.51
C TYR A 325 5.35 -0.91 -7.13
N ASN A 326 6.57 -1.34 -7.40
CA ASN A 326 7.76 -0.77 -6.76
C ASN A 326 8.78 -0.10 -7.69
N SER A 327 8.41 0.23 -8.92
CA SER A 327 9.35 0.97 -9.78
C SER A 327 9.15 2.48 -9.66
N TYR A 328 10.18 3.18 -9.21
CA TYR A 328 10.23 4.65 -9.19
C TYR A 328 10.79 5.19 -10.51
N SER A 329 10.06 4.98 -11.61
CA SER A 329 10.48 5.48 -12.92
C SER A 329 9.98 6.90 -13.15
N THR A 330 10.87 7.79 -13.57
CA THR A 330 10.57 9.20 -13.86
C THR A 330 9.43 9.33 -14.87
N GLY A 331 8.50 10.24 -14.60
CA GLY A 331 7.36 10.54 -15.46
C GLY A 331 6.15 9.63 -15.27
N ARG A 332 6.25 8.58 -14.46
CA ARG A 332 5.13 7.67 -14.13
C ARG A 332 4.36 8.12 -12.91
N ARG A 333 3.14 7.61 -12.78
CA ARG A 333 2.33 7.77 -11.58
C ARG A 333 2.62 6.65 -10.59
N TYR A 334 2.80 7.00 -9.33
CA TYR A 334 2.98 6.03 -8.26
C TYR A 334 1.76 5.09 -8.16
N GLY A 335 2.02 3.80 -8.04
CA GLY A 335 0.97 2.78 -7.97
C GLY A 335 0.41 2.34 -9.33
N ASP A 336 0.90 2.85 -10.47
CA ASP A 336 0.51 2.36 -11.79
C ASP A 336 0.85 0.89 -11.94
N ILE A 337 -0.11 0.14 -12.48
CA ILE A 337 0.01 -1.29 -12.77
C ILE A 337 0.19 -1.43 -14.25
N TYR A 338 1.39 -1.87 -14.65
CA TYR A 338 1.66 -2.24 -16.03
C TYR A 338 1.30 -3.70 -16.26
N GLY A 339 0.71 -3.97 -17.38
CA GLY A 339 0.33 -5.32 -17.77
C GLY A 339 -0.20 -5.38 -19.19
N LEU A 340 -0.53 -6.57 -19.60
CA LEU A 340 -1.09 -6.85 -20.92
C LEU A 340 -2.57 -6.48 -20.98
N VAL A 341 -3.03 -6.01 -22.12
CA VAL A 341 -4.45 -5.81 -22.38
C VAL A 341 -5.04 -7.13 -22.87
N THR A 342 -6.00 -7.67 -22.13
CA THR A 342 -6.73 -8.87 -22.56
C THR A 342 -7.72 -8.52 -23.65
N ASP A 343 -7.65 -9.20 -24.80
CA ASP A 343 -8.70 -9.20 -25.82
C ASP A 343 -9.86 -10.11 -25.37
N ARG A 344 -9.63 -11.40 -25.35
CA ARG A 344 -10.61 -12.45 -25.01
C ARG A 344 -9.91 -13.77 -24.69
N LEU A 345 -10.66 -14.84 -24.52
CA LEU A 345 -10.10 -16.19 -24.56
C LEU A 345 -10.07 -16.68 -26.02
N PHE A 346 -8.98 -17.36 -26.42
CA PHE A 346 -8.92 -17.99 -27.70
C PHE A 346 -10.06 -19.00 -27.85
N GLN A 347 -10.69 -19.00 -29.03
CA GLN A 347 -11.74 -19.93 -29.40
C GLN A 347 -11.20 -21.01 -30.35
N LYS A 348 -11.99 -22.04 -30.54
CA LYS A 348 -11.64 -23.14 -31.47
C LYS A 348 -11.39 -22.59 -32.89
N ASP A 349 -12.19 -21.66 -33.35
CA ASP A 349 -12.13 -21.06 -34.68
C ASP A 349 -10.90 -20.14 -34.90
N ASP A 350 -10.19 -19.80 -33.87
CA ASP A 350 -8.92 -19.05 -33.98
C ASP A 350 -7.77 -19.93 -34.52
N PHE A 351 -7.95 -21.24 -34.61
CA PHE A 351 -6.90 -22.19 -34.97
C PHE A 351 -7.30 -23.08 -36.13
N VAL A 352 -6.29 -23.61 -36.82
CA VAL A 352 -6.46 -24.59 -37.91
C VAL A 352 -6.39 -26.01 -37.36
N TYR A 353 -7.29 -26.87 -37.82
CA TYR A 353 -7.37 -28.27 -37.43
C TYR A 353 -7.16 -29.19 -38.66
N ASP A 354 -6.54 -30.33 -38.44
CA ASP A 354 -6.42 -31.39 -39.42
C ASP A 354 -7.73 -32.21 -39.54
N THR A 355 -7.75 -33.18 -40.41
CA THR A 355 -8.90 -34.07 -40.62
C THR A 355 -9.26 -34.93 -39.41
N ASP A 356 -8.31 -35.15 -38.52
CA ASP A 356 -8.47 -35.93 -37.30
C ASP A 356 -8.87 -35.07 -36.09
N GLY A 357 -9.02 -33.74 -36.29
CA GLY A 357 -9.41 -32.79 -35.27
C GLY A 357 -8.26 -32.33 -34.36
N ASN A 358 -7.01 -32.56 -34.74
CA ASN A 358 -5.86 -32.07 -33.99
C ASN A 358 -5.44 -30.69 -34.50
N LEU A 359 -4.85 -29.86 -33.58
CA LEU A 359 -4.30 -28.59 -33.94
C LEU A 359 -3.12 -28.70 -34.91
N VAL A 360 -3.23 -28.08 -36.06
CA VAL A 360 -2.14 -28.00 -37.03
C VAL A 360 -0.99 -27.20 -36.47
N LYS A 361 0.24 -27.71 -36.60
CA LYS A 361 1.46 -27.04 -36.15
C LYS A 361 2.11 -26.27 -37.30
N THR A 362 2.68 -25.13 -36.97
CA THR A 362 3.50 -24.33 -37.85
C THR A 362 4.78 -23.87 -37.14
N ASN A 363 5.72 -23.34 -37.89
CA ASN A 363 6.95 -22.77 -37.36
C ASN A 363 6.94 -21.25 -37.55
N VAL A 364 7.41 -20.53 -36.57
CA VAL A 364 7.64 -19.07 -36.61
C VAL A 364 9.05 -18.75 -36.16
N ILE A 365 9.60 -17.65 -36.61
CA ILE A 365 10.92 -17.18 -36.18
C ILE A 365 10.72 -16.08 -35.17
N TYR A 366 11.17 -16.31 -33.93
CA TYR A 366 11.18 -15.31 -32.88
C TYR A 366 12.62 -15.05 -32.42
N LYS A 367 13.06 -13.80 -32.50
CA LYS A 367 14.45 -13.39 -32.19
C LYS A 367 15.50 -14.32 -32.83
N GLY A 368 15.33 -14.62 -34.12
CA GLY A 368 16.24 -15.47 -34.89
C GLY A 368 16.17 -16.97 -34.57
N THR A 369 15.31 -17.39 -33.64
CA THR A 369 15.14 -18.82 -33.29
C THR A 369 13.82 -19.35 -33.82
N LEU A 370 13.88 -20.55 -34.41
CA LEU A 370 12.68 -21.26 -34.91
C LEU A 370 11.88 -21.82 -33.74
N ARG A 371 10.59 -21.46 -33.68
CA ARG A 371 9.66 -21.90 -32.65
C ARG A 371 8.48 -22.64 -33.28
N LYS A 372 8.07 -23.75 -32.70
CA LYS A 372 6.83 -24.45 -33.05
C LYS A 372 5.63 -23.83 -32.37
N THR A 373 4.54 -23.66 -33.08
CA THR A 373 3.31 -23.09 -32.55
C THR A 373 2.07 -23.74 -33.17
N ASN A 374 0.90 -23.50 -32.61
CA ASN A 374 -0.36 -23.81 -33.23
C ASN A 374 -0.66 -22.80 -34.35
N GLN A 375 -1.05 -23.29 -35.53
CA GLN A 375 -1.38 -22.43 -36.66
C GLN A 375 -2.68 -21.67 -36.37
N GLN A 376 -2.64 -20.35 -36.44
CA GLN A 376 -3.84 -19.51 -36.33
C GLN A 376 -4.54 -19.39 -37.69
N SER A 377 -5.88 -19.30 -37.65
CA SER A 377 -6.74 -19.18 -38.83
C SER A 377 -6.79 -17.77 -39.42
N THR A 378 -6.25 -16.79 -38.73
CA THR A 378 -6.26 -15.38 -39.12
C THR A 378 -5.14 -15.04 -40.12
N LYS A 379 -5.35 -14.01 -40.93
CA LYS A 379 -4.33 -13.46 -41.84
C LYS A 379 -3.16 -12.81 -41.08
N TYR A 380 -3.43 -12.23 -39.91
CA TYR A 380 -2.45 -11.54 -39.04
C TYR A 380 -2.40 -12.27 -37.70
N PRO A 381 -1.62 -13.36 -37.61
CA PRO A 381 -1.49 -14.12 -36.38
C PRO A 381 -0.68 -13.35 -35.34
N VAL A 382 -1.03 -13.50 -34.06
CA VAL A 382 -0.32 -12.93 -32.92
C VAL A 382 0.18 -14.07 -32.04
N TYR A 383 1.48 -14.07 -31.78
CA TYR A 383 2.15 -15.14 -31.04
C TYR A 383 2.54 -14.66 -29.64
N GLN A 384 2.23 -15.45 -28.63
CA GLN A 384 2.38 -15.10 -27.23
C GLN A 384 3.60 -15.79 -26.63
N VAL A 385 4.72 -15.07 -26.52
CA VAL A 385 6.01 -15.63 -26.09
C VAL A 385 6.02 -16.09 -24.65
N HIS A 386 5.16 -15.53 -23.79
CA HIS A 386 5.03 -15.96 -22.41
C HIS A 386 4.37 -17.34 -22.24
N TYR A 387 3.84 -17.93 -23.31
CA TYR A 387 3.45 -19.33 -23.38
C TYR A 387 4.56 -20.22 -23.96
N GLU A 388 5.79 -19.75 -23.99
CA GLU A 388 6.91 -20.50 -24.51
C GLU A 388 7.32 -21.63 -23.57
N ASN A 389 7.58 -22.80 -24.14
CA ASN A 389 8.20 -23.92 -23.45
C ASN A 389 9.23 -24.56 -24.39
N GLY A 390 10.50 -24.26 -24.12
CA GLY A 390 11.62 -24.66 -24.97
C GLY A 390 11.50 -24.05 -26.37
N ASP A 391 11.32 -24.91 -27.39
CA ASP A 391 11.19 -24.51 -28.79
C ASP A 391 9.73 -24.28 -29.23
N LYS A 392 8.77 -24.26 -28.30
CA LYS A 392 7.34 -24.24 -28.60
C LYS A 392 6.63 -23.05 -27.97
N LEU A 393 5.71 -22.45 -28.74
CA LEU A 393 4.70 -21.51 -28.25
C LEU A 393 3.40 -22.31 -28.03
N MET A 394 3.03 -22.55 -26.79
CA MET A 394 2.06 -23.59 -26.39
C MET A 394 0.62 -23.14 -26.25
N PHE A 395 0.27 -21.92 -26.60
CA PHE A 395 -1.11 -21.44 -26.47
C PHE A 395 -2.09 -22.19 -27.40
N ALA A 396 -3.34 -22.27 -26.96
CA ALA A 396 -4.39 -23.07 -27.61
C ALA A 396 -5.78 -22.48 -27.24
N PRO A 397 -6.89 -23.02 -27.77
CA PRO A 397 -8.24 -22.64 -27.38
C PRO A 397 -8.42 -22.66 -25.86
N GLY A 398 -9.07 -21.62 -25.33
CA GLY A 398 -9.26 -21.41 -23.88
C GLY A 398 -8.13 -20.70 -23.17
N ASP A 399 -6.98 -20.47 -23.81
CA ASP A 399 -5.94 -19.58 -23.25
C ASP A 399 -6.32 -18.11 -23.44
N VAL A 400 -5.73 -17.22 -22.64
CA VAL A 400 -5.95 -15.79 -22.78
C VAL A 400 -5.27 -15.29 -24.05
N LYS A 401 -6.02 -14.55 -24.86
CA LYS A 401 -5.54 -13.79 -26.00
C LYS A 401 -5.31 -12.34 -25.58
N PHE A 402 -4.13 -11.82 -25.85
CA PHE A 402 -3.77 -10.43 -25.57
C PHE A 402 -3.82 -9.58 -26.83
N VAL A 403 -3.94 -8.27 -26.65
CA VAL A 403 -3.87 -7.29 -27.72
C VAL A 403 -2.41 -7.01 -28.04
N ASP A 404 -2.04 -7.13 -29.29
CA ASP A 404 -0.76 -6.71 -29.84
C ASP A 404 -0.81 -5.19 -30.03
N LEU A 405 -0.13 -4.45 -29.13
CA LEU A 405 -0.20 -2.98 -29.06
C LEU A 405 0.79 -2.30 -30.00
N ASP A 406 1.94 -2.90 -30.25
CA ASP A 406 2.98 -2.36 -31.14
C ASP A 406 2.90 -2.94 -32.57
N HIS A 407 1.99 -3.91 -32.77
CA HIS A 407 1.69 -4.53 -34.07
C HIS A 407 2.88 -5.28 -34.71
N ASP A 408 3.77 -5.84 -33.90
CA ASP A 408 4.92 -6.62 -34.35
C ASP A 408 4.59 -8.11 -34.58
N GLY A 409 3.37 -8.53 -34.21
CA GLY A 409 2.89 -9.93 -34.31
C GLY A 409 3.25 -10.80 -33.12
N TYR A 410 3.84 -10.24 -32.07
CA TYR A 410 4.23 -10.96 -30.86
C TYR A 410 3.78 -10.19 -29.61
N ILE A 411 3.37 -10.90 -28.59
CA ILE A 411 3.10 -10.32 -27.27
C ILE A 411 4.36 -10.37 -26.44
N THR A 412 5.00 -9.23 -26.26
CA THR A 412 6.27 -9.11 -25.55
C THR A 412 6.31 -7.90 -24.60
N PRO A 413 7.18 -7.90 -23.59
CA PRO A 413 7.41 -6.73 -22.77
C PRO A 413 8.38 -5.71 -23.41
N GLY A 414 8.81 -5.91 -24.65
CA GLY A 414 9.91 -5.14 -25.26
C GLY A 414 11.19 -5.27 -24.43
N ALA A 415 11.92 -4.18 -24.25
CA ALA A 415 13.03 -4.08 -23.31
C ALA A 415 12.56 -3.83 -21.85
N ALA A 416 11.25 -3.73 -21.62
CA ALA A 416 10.61 -3.41 -20.35
C ALA A 416 11.12 -2.10 -19.70
N THR A 417 11.42 -1.11 -20.53
CA THR A 417 11.84 0.24 -20.13
C THR A 417 10.73 1.27 -20.37
N ASN A 418 10.93 2.51 -19.96
CA ASN A 418 10.02 3.61 -20.27
C ASN A 418 9.91 3.90 -21.78
N GLY A 419 10.99 3.71 -22.52
CA GLY A 419 11.05 3.98 -23.96
C GLY A 419 10.68 2.79 -24.84
N ASP A 420 10.76 1.58 -24.29
CA ASP A 420 10.43 0.34 -24.99
C ASP A 420 9.78 -0.64 -24.00
N HIS A 421 8.47 -0.64 -23.96
CA HIS A 421 7.66 -1.50 -23.07
C HIS A 421 6.81 -2.52 -23.85
N GLY A 422 7.02 -2.65 -25.19
CA GLY A 422 6.28 -3.59 -26.03
C GLY A 422 4.76 -3.47 -25.80
N ASP A 423 4.11 -4.59 -25.56
CA ASP A 423 2.65 -4.65 -25.32
C ASP A 423 2.23 -4.32 -23.89
N LEU A 424 3.16 -3.92 -23.01
CA LEU A 424 2.80 -3.51 -21.67
C LEU A 424 2.25 -2.08 -21.67
N THR A 425 1.13 -1.87 -20.99
CA THR A 425 0.53 -0.54 -20.79
C THR A 425 -0.01 -0.39 -19.37
N VAL A 426 -0.38 0.83 -18.98
CA VAL A 426 -1.03 1.08 -17.69
C VAL A 426 -2.46 0.56 -17.73
N ILE A 427 -2.71 -0.56 -17.06
CA ILE A 427 -4.04 -1.19 -16.98
C ILE A 427 -4.82 -0.87 -15.71
N GLY A 428 -4.17 -0.26 -14.72
CA GLY A 428 -4.79 0.13 -13.47
C GLY A 428 -3.86 0.94 -12.58
N ASN A 429 -4.36 1.29 -11.39
CA ASN A 429 -3.55 1.94 -10.36
C ASN A 429 -3.98 1.41 -8.98
N SER A 430 -2.99 1.13 -8.12
CA SER A 430 -3.20 0.52 -6.80
C SER A 430 -3.48 1.54 -5.70
N THR A 431 -3.24 2.83 -5.94
CA THR A 431 -3.55 3.91 -4.99
C THR A 431 -5.06 4.11 -4.88
N PRO A 432 -5.60 4.20 -3.67
CA PRO A 432 -7.00 4.60 -3.49
C PRO A 432 -7.27 5.97 -4.08
N ARG A 433 -8.42 6.13 -4.75
CA ARG A 433 -8.90 7.39 -5.31
C ARG A 433 -10.35 7.59 -4.93
N TYR A 434 -10.74 8.84 -4.68
CA TYR A 434 -12.07 9.21 -4.24
C TYR A 434 -12.45 8.44 -2.97
N GLU A 435 -11.67 8.66 -1.90
CA GLU A 435 -12.00 8.13 -0.57
C GLU A 435 -13.15 8.96 0.00
N TYR A 436 -14.21 8.30 0.44
CA TYR A 436 -15.39 8.99 0.94
C TYR A 436 -15.97 8.33 2.18
N SER A 437 -16.60 9.15 3.00
CA SER A 437 -17.35 8.69 4.15
C SER A 437 -18.61 9.52 4.37
N PHE A 438 -19.60 8.90 4.99
CA PHE A 438 -20.85 9.54 5.34
C PHE A 438 -21.30 9.03 6.70
N ARG A 439 -21.69 9.95 7.58
CA ARG A 439 -22.32 9.67 8.86
C ARG A 439 -23.63 10.41 8.96
N LEU A 440 -24.68 9.72 9.38
CA LEU A 440 -25.96 10.30 9.76
C LEU A 440 -26.27 9.88 11.19
N GLY A 441 -26.63 10.83 12.03
CA GLY A 441 -27.16 10.61 13.38
C GLY A 441 -28.51 11.30 13.53
N LEU A 442 -29.44 10.61 14.15
CA LEU A 442 -30.78 11.11 14.48
C LEU A 442 -31.04 10.88 15.96
N ASP A 443 -31.64 11.83 16.63
CA ASP A 443 -32.12 11.68 18.00
C ASP A 443 -33.53 12.26 18.15
N TYR A 444 -34.42 11.50 18.79
CA TYR A 444 -35.80 11.90 19.00
C TYR A 444 -36.42 11.21 20.20
N LYS A 445 -36.86 11.98 21.22
CA LYS A 445 -37.62 11.49 22.39
C LYS A 445 -37.02 10.24 23.05
N GLY A 446 -35.70 10.22 23.23
CA GLY A 446 -34.97 9.11 23.84
C GLY A 446 -34.50 8.03 22.88
N PHE A 447 -34.99 8.00 21.64
CA PHE A 447 -34.44 7.18 20.59
C PHE A 447 -33.24 7.86 19.97
N ASP A 448 -32.17 7.10 19.69
CA ASP A 448 -31.04 7.51 18.90
C ASP A 448 -30.74 6.47 17.82
N PHE A 449 -30.39 6.98 16.64
CA PHE A 449 -29.97 6.20 15.48
C PHE A 449 -28.71 6.80 14.90
N SER A 450 -27.76 5.98 14.52
CA SER A 450 -26.65 6.43 13.69
C SER A 450 -26.20 5.37 12.71
N ILE A 451 -25.83 5.83 11.52
CA ILE A 451 -25.20 5.01 10.48
C ILE A 451 -23.90 5.67 10.05
N PHE A 452 -22.86 4.86 9.87
CA PHE A 452 -21.58 5.29 9.30
C PHE A 452 -21.22 4.41 8.12
N CYS A 453 -20.98 5.05 6.99
CA CYS A 453 -20.56 4.43 5.74
C CYS A 453 -19.18 4.97 5.33
N GLN A 454 -18.37 4.13 4.71
CA GLN A 454 -17.12 4.56 4.07
C GLN A 454 -16.88 3.76 2.80
N GLY A 455 -16.09 4.31 1.89
CA GLY A 455 -15.76 3.62 0.67
C GLY A 455 -14.61 4.25 -0.10
N ILE A 456 -14.22 3.55 -1.16
CA ILE A 456 -13.21 3.96 -2.14
C ILE A 456 -13.86 3.89 -3.51
N GLY A 457 -13.80 5.00 -4.27
CA GLY A 457 -14.44 5.08 -5.58
C GLY A 457 -13.69 4.36 -6.68
N LYS A 458 -12.33 4.33 -6.59
CA LYS A 458 -11.49 3.70 -7.62
C LYS A 458 -10.20 3.18 -7.00
N ARG A 459 -9.95 1.88 -7.16
CA ARG A 459 -8.69 1.23 -6.84
C ARG A 459 -8.62 -0.09 -7.60
N LYS A 460 -7.47 -0.43 -8.16
CA LYS A 460 -7.26 -1.74 -8.77
C LYS A 460 -6.00 -2.35 -8.17
N ILE A 461 -6.00 -3.66 -7.97
CA ILE A 461 -4.79 -4.39 -7.57
C ILE A 461 -4.64 -5.64 -8.43
N TRP A 462 -3.41 -6.07 -8.62
CA TRP A 462 -3.12 -7.41 -9.08
C TRP A 462 -3.07 -8.32 -7.87
N GLY A 463 -4.02 -9.25 -7.78
CA GLY A 463 -4.08 -10.21 -6.69
C GLY A 463 -2.96 -11.24 -6.80
N SER A 464 -2.58 -11.82 -5.66
CA SER A 464 -1.67 -12.96 -5.59
C SER A 464 -2.31 -14.09 -4.78
N GLY A 465 -1.83 -15.32 -5.00
CA GLY A 465 -2.34 -16.49 -4.30
C GLY A 465 -3.64 -17.04 -4.90
N GLN A 466 -4.06 -18.17 -4.37
CA GLN A 466 -5.14 -18.99 -4.92
C GLN A 466 -6.53 -18.34 -4.89
N LEU A 467 -6.79 -17.49 -3.92
CA LEU A 467 -8.09 -16.82 -3.78
C LEU A 467 -8.29 -15.73 -4.82
N ALA A 468 -7.21 -15.08 -5.24
CA ALA A 468 -7.25 -14.00 -6.22
C ALA A 468 -7.14 -14.50 -7.65
N ILE A 469 -6.25 -15.48 -7.88
CA ILE A 469 -5.97 -16.08 -9.18
C ILE A 469 -6.09 -17.60 -9.06
N PRO A 470 -7.24 -18.16 -9.39
CA PRO A 470 -7.43 -19.61 -9.37
C PRO A 470 -6.41 -20.32 -10.27
N GLY A 471 -5.83 -21.40 -9.77
CA GLY A 471 -4.79 -22.15 -10.47
C GLY A 471 -3.37 -21.60 -10.31
N PHE A 472 -3.17 -20.58 -9.49
CA PHE A 472 -1.86 -19.98 -9.24
C PHE A 472 -0.83 -20.97 -8.64
N PHE A 473 -1.31 -21.94 -7.83
CA PHE A 473 -0.54 -23.04 -7.26
C PHE A 473 -1.20 -24.38 -7.65
N ALA A 474 -1.18 -24.73 -8.91
CA ALA A 474 -1.95 -25.83 -9.47
C ALA A 474 -1.68 -27.20 -8.82
N LYS A 475 -0.46 -27.45 -8.36
CA LYS A 475 -0.10 -28.75 -7.76
C LYS A 475 -0.50 -28.89 -6.29
N GLU A 476 -0.64 -27.78 -5.55
CA GLU A 476 -0.67 -27.80 -4.10
C GLU A 476 -1.85 -27.04 -3.50
N GLY A 477 -2.68 -26.40 -4.33
CA GLY A 477 -3.67 -25.48 -3.90
C GLY A 477 -5.12 -25.90 -4.10
N ALA A 478 -5.96 -25.65 -3.09
CA ALA A 478 -7.41 -25.71 -3.24
C ALA A 478 -7.89 -24.62 -4.18
N MET A 479 -8.78 -24.95 -5.09
CA MET A 479 -9.43 -24.00 -6.00
C MET A 479 -10.71 -23.46 -5.35
N PRO A 480 -10.99 -22.15 -5.46
CA PRO A 480 -12.29 -21.60 -5.08
C PRO A 480 -13.42 -22.28 -5.86
N LYS A 481 -14.56 -22.46 -5.21
CA LYS A 481 -15.75 -23.08 -5.84
C LYS A 481 -16.18 -22.38 -7.12
N THR A 482 -16.05 -21.05 -7.17
CA THR A 482 -16.35 -20.23 -8.35
C THR A 482 -15.51 -20.60 -9.57
N PHE A 483 -14.27 -21.02 -9.39
CA PHE A 483 -13.44 -21.47 -10.50
C PHE A 483 -14.01 -22.73 -11.18
N ALA A 484 -14.49 -23.68 -10.40
CA ALA A 484 -15.01 -24.96 -10.92
C ALA A 484 -16.19 -24.78 -11.90
N THR A 485 -16.91 -23.67 -11.80
CA THR A 485 -18.07 -23.34 -12.64
C THR A 485 -17.80 -22.29 -13.71
N GLU A 486 -16.67 -21.57 -13.66
CA GLU A 486 -16.40 -20.41 -14.51
C GLU A 486 -15.10 -20.54 -15.35
N TYR A 487 -14.48 -21.71 -15.44
CA TYR A 487 -13.33 -21.92 -16.35
C TYR A 487 -13.79 -22.35 -17.73
N TRP A 488 -12.98 -22.04 -18.74
CA TRP A 488 -13.27 -22.35 -20.14
C TRP A 488 -13.24 -23.87 -20.43
N THR A 489 -14.26 -24.33 -21.15
CA THR A 489 -14.33 -25.66 -21.76
C THR A 489 -14.88 -25.52 -23.18
N PRO A 490 -14.74 -26.53 -24.04
CA PRO A 490 -15.35 -26.50 -25.39
C PRO A 490 -16.87 -26.25 -25.36
N GLU A 491 -17.56 -26.61 -24.27
CA GLU A 491 -19.00 -26.42 -24.07
C GLU A 491 -19.32 -25.08 -23.39
N ARG A 492 -18.32 -24.42 -22.79
CA ARG A 492 -18.44 -23.15 -22.08
C ARG A 492 -17.37 -22.16 -22.55
N THR A 493 -17.58 -21.63 -23.75
CA THR A 493 -16.60 -20.77 -24.42
C THR A 493 -16.59 -19.32 -23.95
N ASP A 494 -17.63 -18.88 -23.26
CA ASP A 494 -17.81 -17.54 -22.66
C ASP A 494 -17.35 -17.44 -21.20
N ALA A 495 -16.62 -18.45 -20.70
CA ALA A 495 -16.15 -18.50 -19.33
C ALA A 495 -15.29 -17.28 -18.93
N PHE A 496 -15.34 -16.92 -17.66
CA PHE A 496 -14.50 -15.84 -17.15
C PHE A 496 -13.03 -16.22 -17.05
N TYR A 497 -12.73 -17.43 -16.52
CA TYR A 497 -11.37 -17.93 -16.38
C TYR A 497 -10.92 -18.72 -17.62
N PRO A 498 -9.60 -18.78 -17.88
CA PRO A 498 -9.07 -19.58 -18.98
C PRO A 498 -9.30 -21.08 -18.73
N ARG A 499 -8.92 -21.91 -19.71
CA ARG A 499 -8.94 -23.35 -19.54
C ARG A 499 -8.10 -23.78 -18.34
N ALA A 500 -8.56 -24.84 -17.67
CA ALA A 500 -7.82 -25.40 -16.54
C ALA A 500 -6.61 -26.20 -17.03
N TRP A 501 -5.42 -25.76 -16.65
CA TRP A 501 -4.19 -26.53 -16.79
C TRP A 501 -3.17 -26.06 -15.74
N ASP A 502 -2.03 -26.71 -15.63
CA ASP A 502 -1.01 -26.39 -14.65
C ASP A 502 -0.43 -24.98 -14.87
N LEU A 503 -1.05 -23.99 -14.24
CA LEU A 503 -0.64 -22.58 -14.29
C LEU A 503 0.51 -22.29 -13.35
N GLY A 504 0.81 -23.20 -12.43
CA GLY A 504 1.69 -23.00 -11.29
C GLY A 504 3.04 -23.67 -11.39
N GLY A 505 3.38 -24.29 -12.50
CA GLY A 505 4.75 -24.75 -12.72
C GLY A 505 5.72 -23.63 -12.44
N SER A 506 6.78 -23.92 -11.75
CA SER A 506 7.73 -23.01 -11.07
C SER A 506 8.24 -21.80 -11.88
N ASN A 507 7.90 -21.68 -13.13
CA ASN A 507 8.38 -20.63 -14.02
C ASN A 507 7.32 -19.98 -14.87
N SER A 508 6.04 -20.32 -14.74
CA SER A 508 5.32 -19.98 -15.94
C SER A 508 3.99 -19.36 -15.74
N GLY A 509 3.39 -19.10 -14.77
CA GLY A 509 2.11 -18.39 -14.77
C GLY A 509 1.49 -18.24 -16.15
N PHE A 510 1.54 -19.29 -16.99
CA PHE A 510 1.02 -19.30 -18.34
C PHE A 510 -0.42 -18.78 -18.34
N GLY A 511 -0.71 -17.72 -19.09
CA GLY A 511 -2.02 -17.12 -19.16
C GLY A 511 -2.43 -16.26 -17.97
N MET A 512 -1.67 -16.26 -16.88
CA MET A 512 -1.93 -15.44 -15.70
C MET A 512 -0.83 -14.38 -15.47
N GLN A 513 -0.31 -13.85 -16.56
CA GLN A 513 0.49 -12.62 -16.51
C GLN A 513 -0.39 -11.46 -16.07
N VAL A 514 0.24 -10.41 -15.51
CA VAL A 514 -0.47 -9.19 -15.12
C VAL A 514 -1.24 -8.65 -16.31
N GLN A 515 -2.56 -8.59 -16.20
CA GLN A 515 -3.45 -8.30 -17.30
C GLN A 515 -4.74 -7.59 -16.89
N SER A 516 -5.36 -6.93 -17.85
CA SER A 516 -6.53 -6.09 -17.60
C SER A 516 -7.77 -6.84 -17.09
N LYS A 517 -8.01 -8.09 -17.57
CA LYS A 517 -9.21 -8.87 -17.26
C LYS A 517 -9.29 -9.31 -15.80
N TYR A 518 -8.15 -9.71 -15.21
CA TYR A 518 -8.11 -10.30 -13.87
C TYR A 518 -7.62 -9.34 -12.80
N LEU A 519 -7.52 -8.04 -13.11
CA LEU A 519 -7.33 -7.02 -12.08
C LEU A 519 -8.52 -6.99 -11.13
N LEU A 520 -8.25 -7.09 -9.85
CA LEU A 520 -9.26 -6.94 -8.80
C LEU A 520 -9.68 -5.47 -8.70
N ASN A 521 -10.98 -5.23 -8.79
CA ASN A 521 -11.54 -3.91 -8.58
C ASN A 521 -11.90 -3.75 -7.09
N MET A 522 -11.04 -3.04 -6.37
CA MET A 522 -11.14 -2.79 -4.93
C MET A 522 -12.00 -1.55 -4.59
N ALA A 523 -12.83 -1.08 -5.51
CA ALA A 523 -13.82 -0.04 -5.23
C ALA A 523 -14.96 -0.65 -4.38
N TYR A 524 -15.33 0.03 -3.29
CA TYR A 524 -16.38 -0.46 -2.41
C TYR A 524 -17.12 0.66 -1.69
N LEU A 525 -18.30 0.33 -1.19
CA LEU A 525 -19.05 1.07 -0.16
C LEU A 525 -19.38 0.11 0.99
N ARG A 526 -18.96 0.44 2.20
CA ARG A 526 -19.19 -0.38 3.39
C ARG A 526 -20.06 0.37 4.41
N ILE A 527 -21.10 -0.30 4.89
CA ILE A 527 -21.83 0.11 6.08
C ILE A 527 -21.02 -0.37 7.28
N LYS A 528 -20.18 0.55 7.82
CA LYS A 528 -19.23 0.24 8.88
C LYS A 528 -19.89 0.07 10.23
N ASN A 529 -20.91 0.88 10.50
CA ASN A 529 -21.54 0.86 11.80
C ASN A 529 -23.00 1.32 11.69
N ILE A 530 -23.90 0.60 12.33
CA ILE A 530 -25.29 1.00 12.58
C ILE A 530 -25.51 0.88 14.07
N ASN A 531 -25.92 1.97 14.71
CA ASN A 531 -26.33 1.96 16.11
C ASN A 531 -27.77 2.43 16.21
N MET A 532 -28.56 1.72 16.98
CA MET A 532 -29.91 2.08 17.37
C MET A 532 -30.03 1.95 18.86
N GLY A 533 -30.47 2.98 19.55
CA GLY A 533 -30.60 2.98 21.01
C GLY A 533 -31.87 3.63 21.50
N TYR A 534 -32.24 3.27 22.70
CA TYR A 534 -33.33 3.91 23.44
C TYR A 534 -32.90 4.19 24.86
N SER A 535 -32.94 5.44 25.24
CA SER A 535 -32.72 5.90 26.63
C SER A 535 -34.02 5.93 27.39
N LEU A 536 -34.10 5.16 28.46
CA LEU A 536 -35.30 5.07 29.29
C LEU A 536 -35.61 6.43 29.95
N PRO A 537 -36.91 6.80 30.03
CA PRO A 537 -37.34 8.05 30.63
C PRO A 537 -37.06 8.09 32.13
N LYS A 538 -36.76 9.28 32.66
CA LYS A 538 -36.42 9.47 34.08
C LYS A 538 -37.47 8.96 35.06
N ASN A 539 -38.73 9.06 34.69
CA ASN A 539 -39.84 8.59 35.55
C ASN A 539 -39.80 7.08 35.81
N LEU A 540 -39.40 6.30 34.81
CA LEU A 540 -39.20 4.88 34.94
C LEU A 540 -37.95 4.52 35.75
N LEU A 541 -36.89 5.31 35.56
CA LEU A 541 -35.59 5.09 36.21
C LEU A 541 -35.63 5.39 37.71
N SER A 542 -36.37 6.42 38.11
CA SER A 542 -36.50 6.80 39.52
C SER A 542 -37.12 5.70 40.36
N SER A 543 -38.08 4.96 39.81
CA SER A 543 -38.71 3.81 40.50
C SER A 543 -37.77 2.60 40.60
N LEU A 544 -36.70 2.56 39.79
CA LEU A 544 -35.69 1.50 39.79
C LEU A 544 -34.39 1.91 40.50
N TYR A 545 -34.36 3.10 41.15
CA TYR A 545 -33.16 3.68 41.76
C TYR A 545 -31.99 3.84 40.78
N LEU A 546 -32.27 4.02 39.48
CA LEU A 546 -31.27 4.22 38.43
C LEU A 546 -31.25 5.68 38.00
N THR A 547 -30.06 6.19 37.73
CA THR A 547 -29.85 7.56 37.21
C THR A 547 -29.90 7.61 35.69
N LYS A 548 -29.46 6.54 35.00
CA LYS A 548 -29.46 6.41 33.55
C LYS A 548 -29.49 4.94 33.15
N ALA A 549 -30.30 4.62 32.16
CA ALA A 549 -30.30 3.31 31.48
C ALA A 549 -30.58 3.51 29.99
N ARG A 550 -29.81 2.85 29.15
CA ARG A 550 -29.99 2.84 27.70
C ARG A 550 -29.80 1.42 27.17
N VAL A 551 -30.74 0.98 26.35
CA VAL A 551 -30.64 -0.27 25.60
C VAL A 551 -30.26 0.08 24.17
N TYR A 552 -29.31 -0.65 23.59
CA TYR A 552 -28.85 -0.37 22.22
C TYR A 552 -28.51 -1.65 21.47
N LEU A 553 -28.62 -1.56 20.14
CA LEU A 553 -28.11 -2.54 19.18
C LEU A 553 -27.01 -1.88 18.37
N SER A 554 -25.86 -2.55 18.25
CA SER A 554 -24.75 -2.13 17.41
C SER A 554 -24.43 -3.22 16.39
N LEU A 555 -24.38 -2.85 15.11
CA LEU A 555 -23.98 -3.71 14.01
C LEU A 555 -22.70 -3.14 13.41
N GLU A 556 -21.63 -3.94 13.36
CA GLU A 556 -20.33 -3.52 12.86
C GLU A 556 -19.97 -4.28 11.58
N ASN A 557 -19.38 -3.57 10.60
CA ASN A 557 -19.03 -4.11 9.28
C ASN A 557 -20.19 -4.90 8.64
N PHE A 558 -21.40 -4.35 8.76
CA PHE A 558 -22.65 -5.09 8.54
C PHE A 558 -22.80 -5.51 7.08
N PHE A 559 -22.44 -4.65 6.14
CA PHE A 559 -22.57 -4.96 4.73
C PHE A 559 -21.52 -4.21 3.89
N THR A 560 -20.99 -4.89 2.86
CA THR A 560 -20.05 -4.31 1.90
C THR A 560 -20.57 -4.53 0.49
N PHE A 561 -20.73 -3.45 -0.25
CA PHE A 561 -20.97 -3.47 -1.70
C PHE A 561 -19.61 -3.36 -2.38
N ASP A 562 -19.23 -4.38 -3.13
CA ASP A 562 -17.93 -4.45 -3.82
C ASP A 562 -18.09 -4.94 -5.27
N LYS A 563 -16.97 -5.04 -5.97
CA LYS A 563 -16.89 -5.52 -7.36
C LYS A 563 -15.97 -6.74 -7.50
N LEU A 564 -15.80 -7.52 -6.43
CA LEU A 564 -14.88 -8.65 -6.37
C LEU A 564 -15.50 -9.98 -6.85
N ARG A 565 -16.72 -9.95 -7.43
CA ARG A 565 -17.40 -11.12 -8.01
C ARG A 565 -17.59 -12.29 -7.01
N GLY A 566 -17.79 -11.99 -5.74
CA GLY A 566 -17.96 -13.00 -4.69
C GLY A 566 -16.69 -13.73 -4.27
N LEU A 567 -15.51 -13.23 -4.68
CA LEU A 567 -14.25 -13.70 -4.12
C LEU A 567 -14.20 -13.43 -2.61
N PRO A 568 -13.68 -14.34 -1.80
CA PRO A 568 -13.58 -14.17 -0.35
C PRO A 568 -12.39 -13.25 0.03
N ILE A 569 -12.39 -12.06 -0.53
CA ILE A 569 -11.36 -11.03 -0.34
C ILE A 569 -12.04 -9.78 0.20
N ASP A 570 -11.48 -9.19 1.23
CA ASP A 570 -11.96 -7.92 1.77
C ASP A 570 -11.34 -6.73 1.01
N PRO A 571 -12.14 -5.85 0.39
CA PRO A 571 -11.65 -4.73 -0.39
C PRO A 571 -11.02 -3.62 0.45
#